data_2ad181e709e3f395b767733c817770ac
#
_entry.id   2ad181e709e3f395b767733c817770ac
#
_cell.length_a   1.000
_cell.length_b   1.000
_cell.length_c   1.000
_cell.angle_alpha   90.00
_cell.angle_beta   90.00
_cell.angle_gamma   90.00
#
_symmetry.space_group_name_H-M   'P 1'
#
loop_
_entity.id
_entity.type
_entity.pdbx_description
1 polymer ?
#
loop_
_entity_poly.entity_id
_entity_poly.type
_entity_poly.pdbx_seq_one_letter_code
_entity_poly.pdbx_strand_id
1 'polypeptide(L)'
;MDDSRDIRIARAKKAFVITPSVAKVLRYMDRCRDFSDMDSEPTCMIVYGASGVGKTTIIKKYLKKNEGDSDIDGDTIPVVHIELPDNAKPVDAARELLLKMGDPLALYDTDLARLTKRIVELIPALGVKLIIIDEFQHLVEESSNKILTQVGNWLKGILNKSKCPIVLFGMPYSKLVLQANSQLHGRFSIQFDLRPFSYQEGEGTFKTFLQHLDEALPFEKQAGLANEGLQKKLYAFSQGNMRSLRDLIYHASIEAIDNHHESITKDDFLFAS
;
A
#
# COMPACT_ATOMS: atom_id res chain seq x y z
N MET A 1 22.58 -23.51 -12.88
CA MET A 1 22.44 -23.77 -11.43
C MET A 1 20.98 -24.09 -11.18
N ASP A 2 20.72 -25.31 -10.77
CA ASP A 2 19.35 -25.75 -10.47
C ASP A 2 18.94 -25.05 -9.15
N ASP A 3 18.12 -24.00 -9.27
CA ASP A 3 17.60 -23.31 -8.09
C ASP A 3 16.77 -24.32 -7.31
N SER A 4 17.04 -24.48 -6.02
CA SER A 4 16.23 -25.37 -5.20
C SER A 4 14.75 -24.99 -5.30
N ARG A 5 13.86 -25.97 -5.19
CA ARG A 5 12.39 -25.82 -5.21
C ARG A 5 11.93 -24.59 -4.40
N ASP A 6 12.45 -24.45 -3.17
CA ASP A 6 12.04 -23.39 -2.25
C ASP A 6 12.46 -21.98 -2.75
N ILE A 7 13.60 -21.87 -3.43
CA ILE A 7 14.04 -20.61 -4.04
C ILE A 7 13.11 -20.22 -5.19
N ARG A 8 12.73 -21.17 -6.05
CA ARG A 8 11.80 -20.92 -7.17
C ARG A 8 10.43 -20.52 -6.65
N ILE A 9 9.89 -21.21 -5.65
CA ILE A 9 8.62 -20.84 -4.99
C ILE A 9 8.71 -19.43 -4.37
N ALA A 10 9.79 -19.12 -3.67
CA ALA A 10 9.99 -17.79 -3.10
C ALA A 10 10.08 -16.69 -4.18
N ARG A 11 10.67 -16.97 -5.34
CA ARG A 11 10.70 -16.05 -6.50
C ARG A 11 9.30 -15.85 -7.09
N ALA A 12 8.54 -16.93 -7.30
CA ALA A 12 7.15 -16.85 -7.79
C ALA A 12 6.29 -15.99 -6.85
N LYS A 13 6.40 -16.20 -5.53
CA LYS A 13 5.70 -15.41 -4.51
C LYS A 13 6.08 -13.93 -4.53
N LYS A 14 7.33 -13.60 -4.85
CA LYS A 14 7.88 -12.23 -4.90
C LYS A 14 7.71 -11.57 -6.27
N ALA A 15 7.24 -12.29 -7.30
CA ALA A 15 7.01 -11.72 -8.62
C ALA A 15 6.09 -10.50 -8.52
N PHE A 16 6.59 -9.35 -8.97
CA PHE A 16 5.89 -8.08 -8.87
C PHE A 16 6.13 -7.24 -10.11
N VAL A 17 5.05 -6.75 -10.69
CA VAL A 17 5.09 -5.88 -11.86
C VAL A 17 4.70 -4.46 -11.46
N ILE A 18 5.52 -3.49 -11.82
CA ILE A 18 5.20 -2.07 -11.64
C ILE A 18 4.32 -1.63 -12.80
N THR A 19 3.01 -1.52 -12.56
CA THR A 19 2.09 -0.94 -13.54
C THR A 19 2.25 0.59 -13.60
N PRO A 20 1.81 1.26 -14.68
CA PRO A 20 1.82 2.73 -14.76
C PRO A 20 1.09 3.40 -13.58
N SER A 21 -0.02 2.81 -13.11
CA SER A 21 -0.76 3.32 -11.94
C SER A 21 0.08 3.22 -10.67
N VAL A 22 0.73 2.08 -10.42
CA VAL A 22 1.64 1.89 -9.28
C VAL A 22 2.82 2.86 -9.34
N ALA A 23 3.46 3.00 -10.51
CA ALA A 23 4.56 3.94 -10.70
C ALA A 23 4.14 5.38 -10.41
N LYS A 24 2.93 5.75 -10.83
CA LYS A 24 2.36 7.08 -10.57
C LYS A 24 2.13 7.31 -9.08
N VAL A 25 1.55 6.35 -8.35
CA VAL A 25 1.36 6.44 -6.89
C VAL A 25 2.71 6.62 -6.19
N LEU A 26 3.70 5.76 -6.46
CA LEU A 26 5.03 5.84 -5.86
C LEU A 26 5.69 7.22 -6.09
N ARG A 27 5.60 7.74 -7.32
CA ARG A 27 6.14 9.07 -7.66
C ARG A 27 5.44 10.20 -6.89
N TYR A 28 4.13 10.11 -6.67
CA TYR A 28 3.41 11.12 -5.88
C TYR A 28 3.71 11.00 -4.38
N MET A 29 3.96 9.80 -3.87
CA MET A 29 4.45 9.60 -2.50
C MET A 29 5.84 10.25 -2.32
N ASP A 30 6.77 10.05 -3.28
CA ASP A 30 8.07 10.74 -3.27
C ASP A 30 7.88 12.27 -3.26
N ARG A 31 6.96 12.82 -4.07
CA ARG A 31 6.66 14.25 -4.07
C ARG A 31 6.14 14.75 -2.72
N CYS A 32 5.23 14.02 -2.08
CA CYS A 32 4.76 14.39 -0.74
C CYS A 32 5.93 14.46 0.25
N ARG A 33 6.82 13.46 0.23
CA ARG A 33 7.99 13.38 1.11
C ARG A 33 8.99 14.50 0.83
N ASP A 34 9.36 14.72 -0.42
CA ASP A 34 10.46 15.62 -0.81
C ASP A 34 10.09 17.08 -0.64
N PHE A 35 8.80 17.43 -0.67
CA PHE A 35 8.31 18.79 -0.41
C PHE A 35 8.06 19.07 1.08
N SER A 36 8.27 18.10 1.98
CA SER A 36 8.09 18.29 3.42
C SER A 36 9.10 19.28 4.04
N ASP A 37 10.27 19.44 3.40
CA ASP A 37 11.34 20.34 3.86
C ASP A 37 11.16 21.81 3.43
N MET A 38 10.10 22.13 2.68
CA MET A 38 9.78 23.49 2.28
C MET A 38 8.87 24.16 3.33
N ASP A 39 9.06 25.44 3.63
CA ASP A 39 8.22 26.24 4.55
C ASP A 39 6.73 26.35 4.13
N SER A 40 6.32 25.59 3.14
CA SER A 40 4.97 25.52 2.63
C SER A 40 4.10 24.53 3.41
N GLU A 41 2.79 24.67 3.27
CA GLU A 41 1.84 23.68 3.80
C GLU A 41 2.06 22.30 3.16
N PRO A 42 2.12 21.19 3.94
CA PRO A 42 2.41 19.87 3.41
C PRO A 42 1.31 19.41 2.46
N THR A 43 1.71 18.93 1.29
CA THR A 43 0.82 18.27 0.34
C THR A 43 0.65 16.81 0.76
N CYS A 44 -0.59 16.43 1.03
CA CYS A 44 -0.96 15.08 1.42
C CYS A 44 -1.64 14.33 0.28
N MET A 45 -1.71 13.01 0.41
CA MET A 45 -2.28 12.13 -0.60
C MET A 45 -3.24 11.12 0.03
N ILE A 46 -4.31 10.80 -0.69
CA ILE A 46 -5.16 9.65 -0.38
C ILE A 46 -5.19 8.70 -1.57
N VAL A 47 -4.92 7.42 -1.31
CA VAL A 47 -5.02 6.31 -2.26
C VAL A 47 -6.15 5.40 -1.79
N TYR A 48 -7.19 5.30 -2.58
CA TYR A 48 -8.32 4.44 -2.24
C TYR A 48 -8.61 3.43 -3.36
N GLY A 49 -9.19 2.32 -3.00
CA GLY A 49 -9.54 1.26 -3.94
C GLY A 49 -10.06 0.02 -3.22
N ALA A 50 -10.71 -0.86 -3.95
CA ALA A 50 -11.25 -2.10 -3.42
C ALA A 50 -10.16 -2.97 -2.77
N SER A 51 -10.57 -3.98 -2.00
CA SER A 51 -9.64 -4.98 -1.47
C SER A 51 -8.96 -5.72 -2.64
N GLY A 52 -7.66 -6.04 -2.47
CA GLY A 52 -6.92 -6.82 -3.45
C GLY A 52 -6.37 -6.06 -4.66
N VAL A 53 -6.56 -4.73 -4.77
CA VAL A 53 -6.00 -3.93 -5.88
C VAL A 53 -4.51 -3.60 -5.73
N GLY A 54 -3.86 -4.03 -4.64
CA GLY A 54 -2.42 -3.90 -4.45
C GLY A 54 -1.96 -2.75 -3.55
N LYS A 55 -2.84 -2.09 -2.78
CA LYS A 55 -2.50 -0.99 -1.85
C LYS A 55 -1.33 -1.34 -0.93
N THR A 56 -1.46 -2.39 -0.14
CA THR A 56 -0.44 -2.84 0.82
C THR A 56 0.87 -3.27 0.12
N THR A 57 0.80 -3.78 -1.12
CA THR A 57 2.01 -4.10 -1.89
C THR A 57 2.78 -2.85 -2.30
N ILE A 58 2.07 -1.78 -2.67
CA ILE A 58 2.69 -0.46 -2.95
C ILE A 58 3.41 0.06 -1.70
N ILE A 59 2.73 0.02 -0.55
CA ILE A 59 3.30 0.45 0.73
C ILE A 59 4.57 -0.33 1.05
N LYS A 60 4.53 -1.68 1.03
CA LYS A 60 5.70 -2.53 1.30
C LYS A 60 6.88 -2.21 0.38
N LYS A 61 6.62 -1.96 -0.91
CA LYS A 61 7.66 -1.57 -1.86
C LYS A 61 8.22 -0.19 -1.55
N TYR A 62 7.37 0.75 -1.15
CA TYR A 62 7.80 2.10 -0.78
C TYR A 62 8.66 2.10 0.47
N LEU A 63 8.25 1.36 1.52
CA LEU A 63 9.01 1.23 2.76
C LEU A 63 10.39 0.63 2.52
N LYS A 64 10.47 -0.45 1.72
CA LYS A 64 11.75 -1.07 1.38
C LYS A 64 12.72 -0.12 0.65
N LYS A 65 12.21 0.83 -0.13
CA LYS A 65 13.03 1.85 -0.80
C LYS A 65 13.51 2.94 0.16
N ASN A 66 12.80 3.15 1.26
CA ASN A 66 12.98 4.26 2.19
C ASN A 66 13.22 3.74 3.63
N GLU A 67 13.98 2.65 3.77
CA GLU A 67 14.44 2.16 5.07
C GLU A 67 15.31 3.24 5.74
N GLY A 68 15.15 3.41 7.05
CA GLY A 68 15.98 4.33 7.83
C GLY A 68 17.36 3.77 8.08
N ASP A 69 18.28 4.63 8.43
CA ASP A 69 19.63 4.26 8.84
C ASP A 69 19.72 4.23 10.37
N SER A 70 20.55 3.33 10.88
CA SER A 70 20.95 3.27 12.29
C SER A 70 22.46 3.51 12.33
N ASP A 71 22.85 4.66 12.86
CA ASP A 71 24.25 5.05 12.97
C ASP A 71 24.59 5.59 14.38
N ILE A 72 25.80 6.12 14.55
CA ILE A 72 26.30 6.67 15.82
C ILE A 72 25.50 7.87 16.31
N ASP A 73 24.85 8.60 15.40
CA ASP A 73 24.05 9.80 15.70
C ASP A 73 22.60 9.44 16.08
N GLY A 74 22.20 8.16 15.95
CA GLY A 74 20.90 7.64 16.33
C GLY A 74 20.12 6.99 15.19
N ASP A 75 18.97 6.43 15.52
CA ASP A 75 18.08 5.80 14.55
C ASP A 75 17.26 6.86 13.82
N THR A 76 17.23 6.79 12.48
CA THR A 76 16.34 7.62 11.66
C THR A 76 15.19 6.79 11.12
N ILE A 77 13.99 7.38 11.10
CA ILE A 77 12.77 6.74 10.56
C ILE A 77 12.16 7.69 9.51
N PRO A 78 12.71 7.75 8.30
CA PRO A 78 12.23 8.71 7.29
C PRO A 78 10.77 8.51 6.88
N VAL A 79 10.26 7.27 6.99
CA VAL A 79 8.86 6.94 6.70
C VAL A 79 8.28 6.09 7.83
N VAL A 80 7.29 6.64 8.53
CA VAL A 80 6.52 5.89 9.53
C VAL A 80 5.28 5.30 8.87
N HIS A 81 5.05 4.00 9.08
CA HIS A 81 3.88 3.29 8.56
C HIS A 81 3.13 2.60 9.68
N ILE A 82 1.82 2.79 9.70
CA ILE A 82 0.90 2.04 10.55
C ILE A 82 -0.21 1.41 9.70
N GLU A 83 -0.70 0.26 10.18
CA GLU A 83 -1.90 -0.40 9.68
C GLU A 83 -2.94 -0.37 10.81
N LEU A 84 -4.12 0.16 10.53
CA LEU A 84 -5.15 0.34 11.54
C LEU A 84 -5.93 -0.96 11.76
N PRO A 85 -6.19 -1.34 13.02
CA PRO A 85 -7.08 -2.45 13.33
C PRO A 85 -8.54 -2.09 13.06
N ASP A 86 -9.40 -3.10 12.97
CA ASP A 86 -10.84 -2.92 12.85
C ASP A 86 -11.39 -2.03 13.98
N ASN A 87 -12.33 -1.15 13.64
CA ASN A 87 -12.97 -0.22 14.58
C ASN A 87 -12.00 0.71 15.34
N ALA A 88 -10.86 1.05 14.73
CA ALA A 88 -9.87 1.94 15.32
C ALA A 88 -10.46 3.33 15.63
N LYS A 89 -9.98 3.91 16.73
CA LYS A 89 -10.24 5.31 17.09
C LYS A 89 -8.98 6.15 16.87
N PRO A 90 -9.08 7.49 16.78
CA PRO A 90 -7.90 8.34 16.67
C PRO A 90 -6.83 8.10 17.75
N VAL A 91 -7.24 7.70 18.96
CA VAL A 91 -6.31 7.35 20.06
C VAL A 91 -5.51 6.10 19.73
N ASP A 92 -6.11 5.11 19.09
CA ASP A 92 -5.45 3.86 18.72
C ASP A 92 -4.44 4.12 17.60
N ALA A 93 -4.82 4.90 16.59
CA ALA A 93 -3.91 5.34 15.54
C ALA A 93 -2.72 6.15 16.09
N ALA A 94 -2.96 7.03 17.07
CA ALA A 94 -1.90 7.80 17.70
C ALA A 94 -0.93 6.91 18.50
N ARG A 95 -1.44 5.89 19.20
CA ARG A 95 -0.60 4.88 19.89
C ARG A 95 0.25 4.09 18.90
N GLU A 96 -0.36 3.59 17.83
CA GLU A 96 0.36 2.82 16.80
C GLU A 96 1.48 3.65 16.16
N LEU A 97 1.25 4.94 15.88
CA LEU A 97 2.29 5.84 15.38
C LEU A 97 3.45 5.94 16.37
N LEU A 98 3.17 6.18 17.66
CA LEU A 98 4.19 6.31 18.69
C LEU A 98 4.98 5.01 18.91
N LEU A 99 4.30 3.86 18.91
CA LEU A 99 4.95 2.55 18.99
C LEU A 99 5.92 2.33 17.83
N LYS A 100 5.52 2.70 16.59
CA LYS A 100 6.40 2.64 15.42
C LYS A 100 7.56 3.62 15.47
N MET A 101 7.41 4.71 16.21
CA MET A 101 8.46 5.68 16.51
C MET A 101 9.34 5.30 17.71
N GLY A 102 9.15 4.10 18.29
CA GLY A 102 9.96 3.60 19.40
C GLY A 102 9.54 4.12 20.79
N ASP A 103 8.31 4.61 20.95
CA ASP A 103 7.77 5.09 22.23
C ASP A 103 6.82 4.06 22.88
N PRO A 104 7.33 3.14 23.73
CA PRO A 104 6.50 2.10 24.36
C PRO A 104 5.53 2.65 25.42
N LEU A 105 5.77 3.86 25.94
CA LEU A 105 4.89 4.47 26.93
C LEU A 105 3.53 4.86 26.34
N ALA A 106 3.41 4.89 25.01
CA ALA A 106 2.14 5.13 24.34
C ALA A 106 1.05 4.11 24.71
N LEU A 107 1.42 2.86 25.05
CA LEU A 107 0.49 1.80 25.44
C LEU A 107 -0.37 2.17 26.67
N TYR A 108 0.17 2.97 27.57
CA TYR A 108 -0.47 3.32 28.84
C TYR A 108 -1.22 4.67 28.79
N ASP A 109 -1.08 5.44 27.70
CA ASP A 109 -1.74 6.74 27.57
C ASP A 109 -3.05 6.63 26.76
N THR A 110 -4.09 7.28 27.26
CA THR A 110 -5.43 7.32 26.64
C THR A 110 -5.82 8.72 26.17
N ASP A 111 -4.99 9.72 26.46
CA ASP A 111 -5.25 11.11 26.09
C ASP A 111 -4.71 11.41 24.69
N LEU A 112 -5.62 11.57 23.74
CA LEU A 112 -5.28 11.85 22.34
C LEU A 112 -4.45 13.14 22.20
N ALA A 113 -4.66 14.16 23.02
CA ALA A 113 -3.92 15.41 22.94
C ALA A 113 -2.45 15.22 23.36
N ARG A 114 -2.19 14.45 24.44
CA ARG A 114 -0.84 14.10 24.88
C ARG A 114 -0.13 13.23 23.86
N LEU A 115 -0.79 12.18 23.38
CA LEU A 115 -0.24 11.31 22.33
C LEU A 115 0.13 12.12 21.07
N THR A 116 -0.78 13.01 20.64
CA THR A 116 -0.53 13.86 19.47
C THR A 116 0.66 14.81 19.67
N LYS A 117 0.80 15.37 20.89
CA LYS A 117 1.96 16.22 21.22
C LYS A 117 3.27 15.44 21.07
N ARG A 118 3.34 14.23 21.62
CA ARG A 118 4.53 13.37 21.54
C ARG A 118 4.86 12.98 20.11
N ILE A 119 3.84 12.66 19.28
CA ILE A 119 4.05 12.42 17.84
C ILE A 119 4.74 13.61 17.19
N VAL A 120 4.23 14.83 17.44
CA VAL A 120 4.78 16.06 16.85
C VAL A 120 6.22 16.32 17.30
N GLU A 121 6.56 15.99 18.54
CA GLU A 121 7.92 16.12 19.09
C GLU A 121 8.89 15.08 18.51
N LEU A 122 8.44 13.84 18.30
CA LEU A 122 9.26 12.76 17.76
C LEU A 122 9.51 12.87 16.25
N ILE A 123 8.60 13.47 15.47
CA ILE A 123 8.76 13.63 14.01
C ILE A 123 10.13 14.26 13.66
N PRO A 124 10.50 15.44 14.14
CA PRO A 124 11.81 16.01 13.82
C PRO A 124 12.96 15.26 14.49
N ALA A 125 12.77 14.70 15.68
CA ALA A 125 13.82 13.98 16.41
C ALA A 125 14.26 12.70 15.68
N LEU A 126 13.35 12.03 14.98
CA LEU A 126 13.61 10.80 14.22
C LEU A 126 13.77 11.06 12.70
N GLY A 127 13.75 12.31 12.25
CA GLY A 127 13.86 12.66 10.84
C GLY A 127 12.69 12.16 9.99
N VAL A 128 11.47 12.06 10.56
CA VAL A 128 10.29 11.58 9.85
C VAL A 128 9.87 12.58 8.78
N LYS A 129 9.84 12.14 7.52
CA LYS A 129 9.48 12.95 6.35
C LYS A 129 8.14 12.57 5.73
N LEU A 130 7.58 11.41 6.10
CA LEU A 130 6.29 10.93 5.61
C LEU A 130 5.63 9.98 6.61
N ILE A 131 4.33 10.17 6.83
CA ILE A 131 3.50 9.22 7.58
C ILE A 131 2.58 8.50 6.60
N ILE A 132 2.53 7.17 6.67
CA ILE A 132 1.61 6.33 5.90
C ILE A 132 0.65 5.66 6.87
N ILE A 133 -0.65 5.81 6.60
CA ILE A 133 -1.72 5.15 7.37
C ILE A 133 -2.46 4.21 6.42
N ASP A 134 -2.29 2.90 6.62
CA ASP A 134 -3.02 1.86 5.87
C ASP A 134 -4.31 1.48 6.59
N GLU A 135 -5.25 0.88 5.84
CA GLU A 135 -6.58 0.48 6.28
C GLU A 135 -7.35 1.65 6.94
N PHE A 136 -7.17 2.87 6.41
CA PHE A 136 -7.74 4.11 6.96
C PHE A 136 -9.27 4.08 7.11
N GLN A 137 -9.96 3.22 6.35
CA GLN A 137 -11.40 3.04 6.48
C GLN A 137 -11.83 2.68 7.91
N HIS A 138 -11.01 1.98 8.68
CA HIS A 138 -11.36 1.57 10.05
C HIS A 138 -11.55 2.74 11.02
N LEU A 139 -11.05 3.92 10.69
CA LEU A 139 -11.36 5.16 11.41
C LEU A 139 -12.70 5.81 11.00
N VAL A 140 -13.30 5.36 9.87
CA VAL A 140 -14.45 6.07 9.28
C VAL A 140 -15.63 5.15 8.91
N GLU A 141 -15.51 3.83 9.05
CA GLU A 141 -16.43 2.82 8.54
C GLU A 141 -17.86 2.94 9.12
N GLU A 142 -17.99 3.14 10.42
CA GLU A 142 -19.29 3.30 11.11
C GLU A 142 -19.51 4.74 11.59
N SER A 143 -18.91 5.71 10.91
CA SER A 143 -18.72 7.01 11.51
C SER A 143 -19.90 7.95 11.30
N SER A 144 -20.46 8.40 12.42
CA SER A 144 -21.27 9.62 12.46
C SER A 144 -20.42 10.84 12.03
N ASN A 145 -21.07 11.91 11.58
CA ASN A 145 -20.40 13.18 11.27
C ASN A 145 -19.49 13.68 12.40
N LYS A 146 -19.83 13.35 13.66
CA LYS A 146 -19.01 13.70 14.84
C LYS A 146 -17.66 12.98 14.81
N ILE A 147 -17.62 11.70 14.48
CA ILE A 147 -16.37 10.91 14.43
C ILE A 147 -15.53 11.36 13.22
N LEU A 148 -16.14 11.55 12.05
CA LEU A 148 -15.43 12.09 10.87
C LEU A 148 -14.76 13.44 11.20
N THR A 149 -15.47 14.30 11.95
CA THR A 149 -14.92 15.58 12.41
C THR A 149 -13.76 15.39 13.39
N GLN A 150 -13.84 14.42 14.32
CA GLN A 150 -12.74 14.13 15.26
C GLN A 150 -11.50 13.61 14.55
N VAL A 151 -11.66 12.65 13.64
CA VAL A 151 -10.56 12.13 12.81
C VAL A 151 -9.93 13.27 12.00
N GLY A 152 -10.76 14.07 11.34
CA GLY A 152 -10.30 15.21 10.56
C GLY A 152 -9.53 16.23 11.38
N ASN A 153 -10.01 16.56 12.60
CA ASN A 153 -9.32 17.49 13.49
C ASN A 153 -8.00 16.93 14.02
N TRP A 154 -7.94 15.63 14.29
CA TRP A 154 -6.71 14.97 14.71
C TRP A 154 -5.64 15.02 13.61
N LEU A 155 -5.96 14.60 12.38
CA LEU A 155 -5.05 14.68 11.24
C LEU A 155 -4.55 16.12 11.01
N LYS A 156 -5.48 17.09 11.06
CA LYS A 156 -5.16 18.52 10.95
C LYS A 156 -4.22 18.99 12.06
N GLY A 157 -4.42 18.48 13.29
CA GLY A 157 -3.56 18.78 14.44
C GLY A 157 -2.11 18.35 14.22
N ILE A 158 -1.89 17.15 13.67
CA ILE A 158 -0.57 16.66 13.29
C ILE A 158 0.01 17.52 12.17
N LEU A 159 -0.70 17.68 11.07
CA LEU A 159 -0.24 18.41 9.88
C LEU A 159 0.15 19.86 10.19
N ASN A 160 -0.65 20.57 10.99
CA ASN A 160 -0.38 21.98 11.34
C ASN A 160 0.89 22.15 12.16
N LYS A 161 1.14 21.22 13.09
CA LYS A 161 2.22 21.35 14.08
C LYS A 161 3.53 20.74 13.59
N SER A 162 3.48 19.60 12.90
CA SER A 162 4.71 18.91 12.46
C SER A 162 5.13 19.26 11.04
N LYS A 163 4.21 19.77 10.22
CA LYS A 163 4.40 19.95 8.77
C LYS A 163 4.76 18.66 8.02
N CYS A 164 4.67 17.50 8.67
CA CYS A 164 4.95 16.21 8.06
C CYS A 164 3.76 15.76 7.21
N PRO A 165 3.94 15.46 5.92
CA PRO A 165 2.85 15.00 5.05
C PRO A 165 2.34 13.64 5.46
N ILE A 166 1.06 13.39 5.16
CA ILE A 166 0.38 12.12 5.45
C ILE A 166 -0.14 11.55 4.13
N VAL A 167 0.10 10.25 3.94
CA VAL A 167 -0.51 9.46 2.86
C VAL A 167 -1.46 8.44 3.47
N LEU A 168 -2.73 8.50 3.08
CA LEU A 168 -3.78 7.59 3.52
C LEU A 168 -4.01 6.52 2.47
N PHE A 169 -4.10 5.26 2.90
CA PHE A 169 -4.55 4.15 2.07
C PHE A 169 -5.82 3.55 2.67
N GLY A 170 -6.82 3.26 1.84
CA GLY A 170 -8.07 2.68 2.35
C GLY A 170 -9.07 2.29 1.27
N MET A 171 -10.28 1.97 1.71
CA MET A 171 -11.43 1.68 0.85
C MET A 171 -11.99 2.98 0.24
N PRO A 172 -12.81 2.92 -0.84
CA PRO A 172 -13.32 4.11 -1.51
C PRO A 172 -14.06 5.10 -0.61
N TYR A 173 -14.72 4.64 0.44
CA TYR A 173 -15.42 5.49 1.40
C TYR A 173 -14.50 6.22 2.40
N SER A 174 -13.21 5.88 2.45
CA SER A 174 -12.20 6.61 3.27
C SER A 174 -12.17 8.11 2.95
N LYS A 175 -12.52 8.51 1.73
CA LYS A 175 -12.59 9.91 1.32
C LYS A 175 -13.67 10.72 2.02
N LEU A 176 -14.64 10.09 2.72
CA LEU A 176 -15.70 10.79 3.47
C LEU A 176 -15.12 11.74 4.53
N VAL A 177 -13.96 11.42 5.12
CA VAL A 177 -13.29 12.31 6.07
C VAL A 177 -12.88 13.64 5.43
N LEU A 178 -12.50 13.63 4.16
CA LEU A 178 -12.13 14.84 3.43
C LEU A 178 -13.36 15.67 3.07
N GLN A 179 -14.49 15.02 2.77
CA GLN A 179 -15.75 15.68 2.48
C GLN A 179 -16.32 16.38 3.72
N ALA A 180 -16.12 15.78 4.91
CA ALA A 180 -16.56 16.34 6.18
C ALA A 180 -15.68 17.53 6.66
N ASN A 181 -14.52 17.76 6.05
CA ASN A 181 -13.57 18.80 6.48
C ASN A 181 -12.89 19.48 5.27
N SER A 182 -13.38 20.65 4.89
CA SER A 182 -12.87 21.40 3.73
C SER A 182 -11.40 21.79 3.82
N GLN A 183 -10.87 22.01 5.03
CA GLN A 183 -9.44 22.34 5.23
C GLN A 183 -8.55 21.13 4.97
N LEU A 184 -8.99 19.92 5.35
CA LEU A 184 -8.30 18.69 4.99
C LEU A 184 -8.39 18.42 3.49
N HIS A 185 -9.54 18.66 2.89
CA HIS A 185 -9.72 18.48 1.46
C HIS A 185 -8.67 19.25 0.64
N GLY A 186 -8.37 20.49 1.02
CA GLY A 186 -7.32 21.30 0.39
C GLY A 186 -5.91 20.69 0.54
N ARG A 187 -5.60 20.09 1.70
CA ARG A 187 -4.30 19.47 1.96
C ARG A 187 -4.13 18.13 1.27
N PHE A 188 -5.19 17.32 1.21
CA PHE A 188 -5.23 16.06 0.46
C PHE A 188 -5.62 16.30 -1.00
N SER A 189 -4.88 17.19 -1.67
CA SER A 189 -5.12 17.57 -3.07
C SER A 189 -4.83 16.43 -4.05
N ILE A 190 -4.00 15.47 -3.68
CA ILE A 190 -3.67 14.29 -4.48
C ILE A 190 -4.59 13.15 -4.05
N GLN A 191 -5.55 12.80 -4.94
CA GLN A 191 -6.48 11.70 -4.72
C GLN A 191 -6.30 10.67 -5.82
N PHE A 192 -6.08 9.41 -5.45
CA PHE A 192 -5.79 8.34 -6.38
C PHE A 192 -6.77 7.18 -6.20
N ASP A 193 -7.55 6.88 -7.25
CA ASP A 193 -8.45 5.73 -7.32
C ASP A 193 -7.70 4.55 -7.95
N LEU A 194 -7.32 3.58 -7.12
CA LEU A 194 -6.74 2.32 -7.58
C LEU A 194 -7.85 1.34 -7.93
N ARG A 195 -8.02 1.11 -9.22
CA ARG A 195 -9.04 0.20 -9.75
C ARG A 195 -8.46 -1.15 -10.11
N PRO A 196 -9.26 -2.23 -10.05
CA PRO A 196 -8.92 -3.47 -10.71
C PRO A 196 -8.62 -3.23 -12.20
N PHE A 197 -7.89 -4.13 -12.82
CA PHE A 197 -7.72 -4.06 -14.28
C PHE A 197 -9.07 -4.16 -14.98
N SER A 198 -9.28 -3.36 -16.00
CA SER A 198 -10.40 -3.53 -16.93
C SER A 198 -9.99 -4.42 -18.09
N TYR A 199 -10.93 -5.24 -18.55
CA TYR A 199 -10.79 -5.98 -19.80
C TYR A 199 -11.52 -5.22 -20.89
N GLN A 200 -10.81 -4.33 -21.58
CA GLN A 200 -11.31 -3.68 -22.80
C GLN A 200 -10.42 -4.11 -23.95
N GLU A 201 -11.03 -4.54 -25.04
CA GLU A 201 -10.31 -4.82 -26.27
C GLU A 201 -9.63 -3.53 -26.72
N GLY A 202 -8.28 -3.55 -26.81
CA GLY A 202 -7.46 -2.39 -27.21
C GLY A 202 -6.78 -1.64 -26.06
N GLU A 203 -7.23 -1.74 -24.80
CA GLU A 203 -6.46 -1.25 -23.66
C GLU A 203 -5.44 -2.29 -23.20
N GLY A 204 -4.20 -2.12 -23.64
CA GLY A 204 -3.10 -3.07 -23.41
C GLY A 204 -2.64 -3.24 -21.96
N THR A 205 -3.27 -2.58 -20.98
CA THR A 205 -2.77 -2.57 -19.58
C THR A 205 -2.79 -3.94 -18.90
N PHE A 206 -3.89 -4.70 -19.01
CA PHE A 206 -3.98 -6.05 -18.43
C PHE A 206 -3.08 -7.03 -19.17
N LYS A 207 -3.07 -6.98 -20.50
CA LYS A 207 -2.20 -7.80 -21.35
C LYS A 207 -0.73 -7.53 -21.06
N THR A 208 -0.33 -6.27 -21.04
CA THR A 208 1.05 -5.85 -20.73
C THR A 208 1.45 -6.27 -19.32
N PHE A 209 0.54 -6.15 -18.34
CA PHE A 209 0.78 -6.64 -17.00
C PHE A 209 1.07 -8.14 -16.97
N LEU A 210 0.25 -8.95 -17.68
CA LEU A 210 0.45 -10.40 -17.76
C LEU A 210 1.75 -10.77 -18.49
N GLN A 211 2.16 -10.02 -19.51
CA GLN A 211 3.46 -10.22 -20.16
C GLN A 211 4.62 -10.05 -19.18
N HIS A 212 4.66 -8.90 -18.48
CA HIS A 212 5.72 -8.65 -17.51
C HIS A 212 5.66 -9.59 -16.29
N LEU A 213 4.47 -10.05 -15.93
CA LEU A 213 4.34 -11.04 -14.85
C LEU A 213 4.91 -12.38 -15.28
N ASP A 214 4.62 -12.84 -16.51
CA ASP A 214 5.15 -14.06 -17.08
C ASP A 214 6.69 -14.05 -17.14
N GLU A 215 7.28 -12.90 -17.53
CA GLU A 215 8.73 -12.67 -17.54
C GLU A 215 9.36 -12.69 -16.13
N ALA A 216 8.58 -12.30 -15.10
CA ALA A 216 9.07 -12.24 -13.72
C ALA A 216 8.99 -13.58 -12.99
N LEU A 217 8.31 -14.57 -13.55
CA LEU A 217 8.18 -15.90 -12.98
C LEU A 217 9.49 -16.71 -13.12
N PRO A 218 9.78 -17.66 -12.20
CA PRO A 218 11.03 -18.42 -12.15
C PRO A 218 10.98 -19.64 -13.07
N PHE A 219 10.64 -19.46 -14.34
CA PHE A 219 10.59 -20.52 -15.34
C PHE A 219 11.52 -20.22 -16.51
N GLU A 220 12.00 -21.27 -17.19
CA GLU A 220 12.85 -21.13 -18.37
C GLU A 220 12.06 -20.65 -19.59
N LYS A 221 10.79 -21.04 -19.68
CA LYS A 221 9.88 -20.68 -20.75
C LYS A 221 8.69 -19.89 -20.21
N GLN A 222 8.22 -18.95 -20.99
CA GLN A 222 6.98 -18.21 -20.66
C GLN A 222 5.76 -19.12 -20.82
N ALA A 223 4.81 -18.97 -19.92
CA ALA A 223 3.54 -19.69 -19.95
C ALA A 223 2.56 -19.16 -21.02
N GLY A 224 2.83 -17.97 -21.54
CA GLY A 224 1.93 -17.27 -22.45
C GLY A 224 0.69 -16.71 -21.76
N LEU A 225 0.86 -16.19 -20.52
CA LEU A 225 -0.25 -15.62 -19.72
C LEU A 225 -1.02 -14.54 -20.48
N ALA A 226 -0.36 -13.81 -21.37
CA ALA A 226 -0.95 -12.75 -22.19
C ALA A 226 -1.57 -13.25 -23.50
N ASN A 227 -1.53 -14.56 -23.80
CA ASN A 227 -2.18 -15.13 -24.97
C ASN A 227 -3.70 -15.02 -24.81
N GLU A 228 -4.40 -14.65 -25.87
CA GLU A 228 -5.82 -14.26 -25.85
C GLU A 228 -6.73 -15.26 -25.11
N GLY A 229 -6.57 -16.56 -25.35
CA GLY A 229 -7.38 -17.60 -24.72
C GLY A 229 -7.14 -17.71 -23.20
N LEU A 230 -5.88 -17.59 -22.75
CA LEU A 230 -5.53 -17.67 -21.33
C LEU A 230 -5.84 -16.34 -20.64
N GLN A 231 -5.51 -15.22 -21.25
CA GLN A 231 -5.84 -13.89 -20.76
C GLN A 231 -7.33 -13.74 -20.42
N LYS A 232 -8.23 -14.19 -21.33
CA LYS A 232 -9.69 -14.16 -21.09
C LYS A 232 -10.09 -14.96 -19.85
N LYS A 233 -9.50 -16.15 -19.66
CA LYS A 233 -9.78 -17.02 -18.50
C LYS A 233 -9.26 -16.39 -17.20
N LEU A 234 -8.03 -15.87 -17.21
CA LEU A 234 -7.43 -15.20 -16.04
C LEU A 234 -8.24 -13.97 -15.64
N TYR A 235 -8.74 -13.22 -16.62
CA TYR A 235 -9.62 -12.08 -16.35
C TYR A 235 -10.97 -12.53 -15.78
N ALA A 236 -11.60 -13.53 -16.40
CA ALA A 236 -12.90 -14.06 -15.94
C ALA A 236 -12.83 -14.54 -14.49
N PHE A 237 -11.73 -15.20 -14.08
CA PHE A 237 -11.49 -15.64 -12.72
C PHE A 237 -11.26 -14.48 -11.76
N SER A 238 -10.32 -13.58 -12.11
CA SER A 238 -9.88 -12.53 -11.20
C SER A 238 -10.76 -11.27 -11.20
N GLN A 239 -11.59 -11.08 -12.23
CA GLN A 239 -12.31 -9.82 -12.50
C GLN A 239 -11.36 -8.59 -12.45
N GLY A 240 -10.11 -8.80 -12.88
CA GLY A 240 -9.06 -7.81 -12.83
C GLY A 240 -8.49 -7.52 -11.42
N ASN A 241 -8.91 -8.27 -10.39
CA ASN A 241 -8.38 -8.13 -9.04
C ASN A 241 -6.99 -8.74 -8.95
N MET A 242 -6.02 -7.92 -8.52
CA MET A 242 -4.61 -8.30 -8.51
C MET A 242 -4.29 -9.39 -7.47
N ARG A 243 -4.99 -9.41 -6.33
CA ARG A 243 -4.79 -10.44 -5.29
C ARG A 243 -5.22 -11.80 -5.83
N SER A 244 -6.46 -11.93 -6.31
CA SER A 244 -6.99 -13.18 -6.84
C SER A 244 -6.15 -13.72 -8.01
N LEU A 245 -5.71 -12.82 -8.89
CA LEU A 245 -4.86 -13.18 -10.01
C LEU A 245 -3.49 -13.70 -9.56
N ARG A 246 -2.84 -13.01 -8.62
CA ARG A 246 -1.55 -13.44 -8.08
C ARG A 246 -1.63 -14.76 -7.31
N ASP A 247 -2.68 -14.94 -6.53
CA ASP A 247 -2.88 -16.17 -5.76
C ASP A 247 -3.05 -17.35 -6.72
N LEU A 248 -3.85 -17.21 -7.76
CA LEU A 248 -4.01 -18.24 -8.79
C LEU A 248 -2.67 -18.57 -9.49
N ILE A 249 -1.95 -17.56 -9.96
CA ILE A 249 -0.66 -17.75 -10.65
C ILE A 249 0.39 -18.33 -9.70
N TYR A 250 0.40 -17.92 -8.44
CA TYR A 250 1.31 -18.46 -7.43
C TYR A 250 1.06 -19.97 -7.19
N HIS A 251 -0.19 -20.38 -7.01
CA HIS A 251 -0.52 -21.81 -6.84
C HIS A 251 -0.21 -22.61 -8.10
N ALA A 252 -0.57 -22.12 -9.27
CA ALA A 252 -0.18 -22.75 -10.53
C ALA A 252 1.35 -22.85 -10.71
N SER A 253 2.10 -21.87 -10.18
CA SER A 253 3.57 -21.92 -10.19
C SER A 253 4.11 -23.01 -9.28
N ILE A 254 3.50 -23.26 -8.11
CA ILE A 254 3.89 -24.35 -7.21
C ILE A 254 3.69 -25.68 -7.92
N GLU A 255 2.50 -25.93 -8.49
CA GLU A 255 2.19 -27.17 -9.22
C GLU A 255 3.18 -27.41 -10.38
N ALA A 256 3.46 -26.38 -11.18
CA ALA A 256 4.42 -26.46 -12.27
C ALA A 256 5.85 -26.76 -11.79
N ILE A 257 6.28 -26.18 -10.65
CA ILE A 257 7.60 -26.46 -10.06
C ILE A 257 7.68 -27.88 -9.55
N ASP A 258 6.63 -28.37 -8.87
CA ASP A 258 6.59 -29.73 -8.29
C ASP A 258 6.52 -30.81 -9.36
N ASN A 259 5.89 -30.53 -10.49
CA ASN A 259 5.83 -31.40 -11.66
C ASN A 259 7.04 -31.23 -12.62
N HIS A 260 8.04 -30.43 -12.25
CA HIS A 260 9.23 -30.15 -13.05
C HIS A 260 8.93 -29.60 -14.45
N HIS A 261 7.86 -28.83 -14.61
CA HIS A 261 7.51 -28.19 -15.86
C HIS A 261 8.45 -27.00 -16.15
N GLU A 262 8.77 -26.79 -17.42
CA GLU A 262 9.60 -25.64 -17.88
C GLU A 262 8.83 -24.32 -17.89
N SER A 263 7.49 -24.36 -17.82
CA SER A 263 6.57 -23.23 -17.71
C SER A 263 5.28 -23.68 -17.03
N ILE A 264 4.44 -22.72 -16.61
CA ILE A 264 3.09 -23.04 -16.15
C ILE A 264 2.27 -23.56 -17.35
N THR A 265 1.61 -24.71 -17.19
CA THR A 265 0.74 -25.32 -18.17
C THR A 265 -0.74 -25.11 -17.83
N LYS A 266 -1.64 -25.51 -18.75
CA LYS A 266 -3.07 -25.40 -18.48
C LYS A 266 -3.52 -26.30 -17.33
N ASP A 267 -2.87 -27.46 -17.16
CA ASP A 267 -3.22 -28.45 -16.13
C ASP A 267 -2.83 -27.94 -14.74
N ASP A 268 -1.74 -27.17 -14.62
CA ASP A 268 -1.33 -26.56 -13.35
C ASP A 268 -2.36 -25.55 -12.82
N PHE A 269 -3.15 -24.91 -13.69
CA PHE A 269 -4.25 -24.04 -13.28
C PHE A 269 -5.48 -24.79 -12.77
N LEU A 270 -5.69 -26.05 -13.18
CA LEU A 270 -6.85 -26.86 -12.74
C LEU A 270 -6.76 -27.26 -11.27
N PHE A 271 -5.55 -27.41 -10.76
CA PHE A 271 -5.29 -27.73 -9.34
C PHE A 271 -5.20 -26.49 -8.45
N ALA A 272 -5.10 -25.30 -9.06
CA ALA A 272 -4.95 -24.02 -8.36
C ALA A 272 -6.27 -23.26 -8.15
N SER A 273 -7.38 -23.74 -8.75
CA SER A 273 -8.70 -23.07 -8.77
C SER A 273 -9.67 -23.53 -7.68
#